data_1874b6b75bc399dcf0bb3b2a5abd4c10
#
_entry.id   1874b6b75bc399dcf0bb3b2a5abd4c10
#
_cell.length_a   1.000
_cell.length_b   1.000
_cell.length_c   1.000
_cell.angle_alpha   90.00
_cell.angle_beta   90.00
_cell.angle_gamma   90.00
#
_symmetry.space_group_name_H-M   'P 1'
#
loop_
_entity.id
_entity.type
_entity.pdbx_description
1 polymer ?
#
loop_
_entity_poly.entity_id
_entity_poly.type
_entity_poly.pdbx_seq_one_letter_code
_entity_poly.pdbx_strand_id
1 'polypeptide(L)'
;METNSKKKLGAINREVFVFAFFLLLSFSLWYLNSLGKEAEGDIRLPVRFINIPKGKVIDQNEPVKVTLSMKGPGYSILKLKYPRKNTPVTIDLSKITFHRVPESKSSEYYILTPGLAKSFSVQLRSGCDVIAIKPDTLFISFEKNELKTPVPGK
;
A
#
# COMPACT_ATOMS: atom_id res chain seq x y z
N MET A 1 -56.58 8.09 -33.12
CA MET A 1 -55.31 7.68 -33.80
C MET A 1 -54.23 7.59 -32.75
N GLU A 2 -54.22 6.50 -32.00
CA GLU A 2 -53.13 6.19 -31.07
C GLU A 2 -52.41 4.96 -31.60
N THR A 3 -51.23 5.18 -32.14
CA THR A 3 -50.46 4.17 -32.80
C THR A 3 -49.16 3.92 -32.07
N ASN A 4 -49.08 2.71 -31.55
CA ASN A 4 -47.91 1.84 -31.61
C ASN A 4 -46.47 2.41 -31.41
N SER A 5 -46.18 2.89 -30.20
CA SER A 5 -44.80 3.11 -29.82
C SER A 5 -44.23 2.12 -28.78
N LYS A 6 -44.96 1.05 -28.46
CA LYS A 6 -44.61 0.12 -27.35
C LYS A 6 -44.08 -1.26 -27.82
N LYS A 7 -43.61 -1.41 -29.04
CA LYS A 7 -43.19 -2.72 -29.57
C LYS A 7 -41.81 -2.76 -30.23
N LYS A 8 -40.79 -2.06 -29.71
CA LYS A 8 -39.42 -2.20 -30.21
C LYS A 8 -38.34 -2.46 -29.14
N LEU A 9 -38.72 -2.83 -27.94
CA LEU A 9 -37.76 -3.21 -26.88
C LEU A 9 -37.62 -4.72 -26.68
N GLY A 10 -38.21 -5.54 -27.55
CA GLY A 10 -38.36 -7.01 -27.33
C GLY A 10 -37.62 -7.92 -28.29
N ALA A 11 -36.82 -7.42 -29.18
CA ALA A 11 -36.01 -8.26 -30.05
C ALA A 11 -34.60 -7.72 -30.19
N ILE A 12 -33.81 -7.91 -29.16
CA ILE A 12 -32.35 -7.97 -29.36
C ILE A 12 -32.17 -9.18 -30.25
N ASN A 13 -31.95 -8.94 -31.55
CA ASN A 13 -31.77 -9.99 -32.52
C ASN A 13 -30.65 -10.90 -32.03
N ARG A 14 -30.85 -12.23 -32.13
CA ARG A 14 -29.87 -13.24 -31.74
C ARG A 14 -28.46 -12.91 -32.29
N GLU A 15 -28.39 -12.30 -33.45
CA GLU A 15 -27.14 -11.83 -34.06
C GLU A 15 -26.44 -10.72 -33.26
N VAL A 16 -27.21 -9.77 -32.73
CA VAL A 16 -26.66 -8.68 -31.86
C VAL A 16 -26.14 -9.25 -30.54
N PHE A 17 -26.83 -10.25 -29.99
CA PHE A 17 -26.39 -10.93 -28.78
C PHE A 17 -25.08 -11.70 -29.01
N VAL A 18 -24.98 -12.42 -30.11
CA VAL A 18 -23.75 -13.14 -30.50
C VAL A 18 -22.62 -12.15 -30.75
N PHE A 19 -22.88 -11.05 -31.45
CA PHE A 19 -21.88 -10.00 -31.67
C PHE A 19 -21.39 -9.37 -30.35
N ALA A 20 -22.33 -9.03 -29.45
CA ALA A 20 -22.00 -8.45 -28.14
C ALA A 20 -21.17 -9.43 -27.30
N PHE A 21 -21.48 -10.72 -27.35
CA PHE A 21 -20.70 -11.76 -26.65
C PHE A 21 -19.24 -11.81 -27.16
N PHE A 22 -19.03 -11.85 -28.46
CA PHE A 22 -17.67 -11.89 -29.01
C PHE A 22 -16.92 -10.56 -28.80
N LEU A 23 -17.62 -9.44 -28.81
CA LEU A 23 -17.04 -8.13 -28.47
C LEU A 23 -16.54 -8.11 -27.01
N LEU A 24 -17.36 -8.58 -26.08
CA LEU A 24 -16.97 -8.70 -24.66
C LEU A 24 -15.82 -9.68 -24.47
N LEU A 25 -15.83 -10.79 -25.17
CA LEU A 25 -14.77 -11.79 -25.12
C LEU A 25 -13.43 -11.19 -25.62
N SER A 26 -13.46 -10.53 -26.76
CA SER A 26 -12.28 -9.85 -27.33
C SER A 26 -11.74 -8.77 -26.40
N PHE A 27 -12.63 -7.96 -25.82
CA PHE A 27 -12.25 -6.95 -24.84
C PHE A 27 -11.63 -7.56 -23.60
N SER A 28 -12.21 -8.65 -23.09
CA SER A 28 -11.69 -9.36 -21.91
C SER A 28 -10.29 -9.92 -22.15
N LEU A 29 -10.07 -10.54 -23.31
CA LEU A 29 -8.75 -11.08 -23.68
C LEU A 29 -7.72 -9.96 -23.84
N TRP A 30 -8.09 -8.86 -24.48
CA TRP A 30 -7.23 -7.68 -24.60
C TRP A 30 -6.88 -7.10 -23.22
N TYR A 31 -7.87 -6.98 -22.33
CA TYR A 31 -7.70 -6.47 -20.97
C TYR A 31 -6.76 -7.35 -20.15
N LEU A 32 -6.94 -8.67 -20.19
CA LEU A 32 -6.05 -9.62 -19.51
C LEU A 32 -4.61 -9.54 -20.03
N ASN A 33 -4.45 -9.45 -21.34
CA ASN A 33 -3.13 -9.28 -21.95
C ASN A 33 -2.48 -7.94 -21.57
N SER A 34 -3.28 -6.88 -21.46
CA SER A 34 -2.80 -5.54 -21.04
C SER A 34 -2.34 -5.54 -19.57
N LEU A 35 -3.02 -6.27 -18.68
CA LEU A 35 -2.63 -6.41 -17.28
C LEU A 35 -1.31 -7.16 -17.07
N GLY A 36 -0.89 -7.97 -18.02
CA GLY A 36 0.41 -8.66 -17.99
C GLY A 36 1.59 -7.74 -18.27
N LYS A 37 1.36 -6.55 -18.83
CA LYS A 37 2.44 -5.60 -19.13
C LYS A 37 2.98 -4.96 -17.86
N GLU A 38 4.25 -4.54 -17.93
CA GLU A 38 4.85 -3.75 -16.85
C GLU A 38 4.13 -2.42 -16.70
N ALA A 39 3.80 -2.11 -15.48
CA ALA A 39 3.16 -0.86 -15.07
C ALA A 39 3.89 -0.28 -13.86
N GLU A 40 3.74 1.00 -13.67
CA GLU A 40 4.23 1.70 -12.47
C GLU A 40 3.02 2.20 -11.69
N GLY A 41 3.13 2.19 -10.37
CA GLY A 41 2.06 2.67 -9.52
C GLY A 41 2.51 2.98 -8.11
N ASP A 42 1.85 3.97 -7.53
CA ASP A 42 2.08 4.39 -6.15
C ASP A 42 1.08 3.69 -5.22
N ILE A 43 1.61 3.12 -4.15
CA ILE A 43 0.84 2.39 -3.15
C ILE A 43 1.15 2.96 -1.78
N ARG A 44 0.11 3.29 -1.02
CA ARG A 44 0.23 3.79 0.35
C ARG A 44 0.03 2.65 1.33
N LEU A 45 1.03 2.39 2.15
CA LEU A 45 1.00 1.33 3.15
C LEU A 45 1.30 1.89 4.54
N PRO A 46 0.61 1.39 5.58
CA PRO A 46 0.97 1.69 6.96
C PRO A 46 2.28 0.98 7.32
N VAL A 47 3.09 1.65 8.12
CA VAL A 47 4.35 1.10 8.64
C VAL A 47 4.14 0.59 10.04
N ARG A 48 4.74 -0.56 10.35
CA ARG A 48 4.83 -1.12 11.69
C ARG A 48 6.29 -1.25 12.09
N PHE A 49 6.66 -0.68 13.23
CA PHE A 49 7.99 -0.82 13.79
C PHE A 49 8.06 -2.04 14.70
N ILE A 50 9.12 -2.83 14.54
CA ILE A 50 9.41 -3.98 15.40
C ILE A 50 10.83 -3.88 15.97
N ASN A 51 11.11 -4.67 17.03
CA ASN A 51 12.41 -4.70 17.71
C ASN A 51 12.85 -3.30 18.18
N ILE A 52 11.91 -2.59 18.83
CA ILE A 52 12.19 -1.29 19.44
C ILE A 52 13.25 -1.47 20.54
N PRO A 53 14.30 -0.61 20.59
CA PRO A 53 15.33 -0.69 21.61
C PRO A 53 14.74 -0.63 23.01
N LYS A 54 15.31 -1.41 23.95
CA LYS A 54 14.84 -1.48 25.35
C LYS A 54 14.82 -0.08 25.98
N GLY A 55 13.73 0.22 26.69
CA GLY A 55 13.55 1.50 27.38
C GLY A 55 13.06 2.66 26.52
N LYS A 56 12.72 2.40 25.25
CA LYS A 56 12.13 3.37 24.33
C LYS A 56 10.74 2.92 23.91
N VAL A 57 9.79 3.83 23.86
CA VAL A 57 8.45 3.63 23.34
C VAL A 57 8.27 4.56 22.15
N ILE A 58 7.78 4.06 21.04
CA ILE A 58 7.41 4.89 19.90
C ILE A 58 5.98 5.33 20.12
N ASP A 59 5.74 6.62 20.08
CA ASP A 59 4.38 7.14 20.04
C ASP A 59 3.74 6.72 18.70
N GLN A 60 2.82 5.76 18.76
CA GLN A 60 2.08 5.24 17.62
C GLN A 60 0.66 5.79 17.55
N ASN A 61 0.40 6.95 18.13
CA ASN A 61 -0.92 7.57 18.09
C ASN A 61 -1.40 7.80 16.66
N GLU A 62 -0.48 7.99 15.72
CA GLU A 62 -0.80 8.01 14.30
C GLU A 62 -0.02 6.94 13.52
N PRO A 63 -0.70 6.13 12.70
CA PRO A 63 -0.01 5.15 11.85
C PRO A 63 0.83 5.87 10.80
N VAL A 64 2.13 5.77 10.92
CA VAL A 64 3.07 6.27 9.90
C VAL A 64 2.76 5.56 8.58
N LYS A 65 2.52 6.32 7.53
CA LYS A 65 2.26 5.79 6.19
C LYS A 65 3.39 6.14 5.26
N VAL A 66 3.79 5.20 4.44
CA VAL A 66 4.75 5.41 3.35
C VAL A 66 4.07 5.18 2.01
N THR A 67 4.48 5.94 1.02
CA THR A 67 4.10 5.74 -0.37
C THR A 67 5.25 5.05 -1.07
N LEU A 68 4.99 3.87 -1.60
CA LEU A 68 5.94 3.09 -2.37
C LEU A 68 5.62 3.26 -3.85
N SER A 69 6.57 3.78 -4.62
CA SER A 69 6.52 3.74 -6.08
C SER A 69 7.06 2.40 -6.51
N MET A 70 6.23 1.60 -7.17
CA MET A 70 6.54 0.23 -7.54
C MET A 70 6.43 0.03 -9.04
N LYS A 71 7.27 -0.85 -9.57
CA LYS A 71 7.24 -1.31 -10.96
C LYS A 71 7.07 -2.82 -11.02
N GLY A 72 6.18 -3.27 -11.89
CA GLY A 72 5.94 -4.70 -12.06
C GLY A 72 4.70 -4.98 -12.89
N PRO A 73 4.25 -6.24 -12.96
CA PRO A 73 3.06 -6.60 -13.70
C PRO A 73 1.82 -5.86 -13.17
N GLY A 74 1.03 -5.30 -14.09
CA GLY A 74 -0.13 -4.46 -13.74
C GLY A 74 -1.12 -5.16 -12.79
N TYR A 75 -1.32 -6.48 -12.92
CA TYR A 75 -2.18 -7.24 -12.01
C TYR A 75 -1.65 -7.28 -10.57
N SER A 76 -0.32 -7.33 -10.39
CA SER A 76 0.32 -7.30 -9.07
C SER A 76 0.15 -5.93 -8.41
N ILE A 77 0.35 -4.86 -9.16
CA ILE A 77 0.14 -3.49 -8.69
C ILE A 77 -1.32 -3.27 -8.31
N LEU A 78 -2.26 -3.73 -9.14
CA LEU A 78 -3.68 -3.64 -8.86
C LEU A 78 -4.07 -4.38 -7.56
N LYS A 79 -3.53 -5.57 -7.36
CA LYS A 79 -3.74 -6.37 -6.13
C LYS A 79 -3.20 -5.67 -4.89
N LEU A 80 -2.08 -4.99 -4.99
CA LEU A 80 -1.48 -4.23 -3.88
C LEU A 80 -2.22 -2.92 -3.61
N LYS A 81 -2.77 -2.29 -4.65
CA LYS A 81 -3.54 -1.04 -4.54
C LYS A 81 -4.89 -1.26 -3.85
N TYR A 82 -5.49 -2.44 -4.04
CA TYR A 82 -6.77 -2.82 -3.44
C TYR A 82 -6.60 -4.07 -2.55
N PRO A 83 -5.84 -3.97 -1.45
CA PRO A 83 -5.61 -5.12 -0.59
C PRO A 83 -6.91 -5.50 0.13
N ARG A 84 -7.20 -6.79 0.20
CA ARG A 84 -8.32 -7.31 1.02
C ARG A 84 -8.10 -7.08 2.53
N LYS A 85 -6.84 -6.93 2.95
CA LYS A 85 -6.43 -6.59 4.32
C LYS A 85 -5.29 -5.59 4.22
N ASN A 86 -5.35 -4.54 5.02
CA ASN A 86 -4.26 -3.57 5.16
C ASN A 86 -3.07 -4.26 5.83
N THR A 87 -2.21 -4.87 5.03
CA THR A 87 -1.00 -5.51 5.54
C THR A 87 0.06 -4.43 5.72
N PRO A 88 0.46 -4.12 6.96
CA PRO A 88 1.51 -3.13 7.19
C PRO A 88 2.85 -3.65 6.70
N VAL A 89 3.70 -2.75 6.18
CA VAL A 89 5.11 -3.05 5.97
C VAL A 89 5.84 -2.91 7.29
N THR A 90 6.74 -3.84 7.56
CA THR A 90 7.43 -3.92 8.84
C THR A 90 8.83 -3.36 8.72
N ILE A 91 9.19 -2.45 9.63
CA ILE A 91 10.53 -1.90 9.76
C ILE A 91 11.17 -2.46 11.05
N ASP A 92 12.25 -3.22 10.89
CA ASP A 92 13.01 -3.78 11.99
C ASP A 92 14.08 -2.78 12.44
N LEU A 93 13.86 -2.15 13.58
CA LEU A 93 14.76 -1.13 14.12
C LEU A 93 16.10 -1.69 14.59
N SER A 94 16.23 -3.01 14.79
CA SER A 94 17.50 -3.63 15.15
C SER A 94 18.49 -3.72 13.98
N LYS A 95 17.97 -3.63 12.74
CA LYS A 95 18.76 -3.81 11.50
C LYS A 95 19.01 -2.51 10.76
N ILE A 96 18.54 -1.38 11.30
CA ILE A 96 18.57 -0.08 10.64
C ILE A 96 19.36 0.89 11.48
N THR A 97 20.20 1.67 10.82
CA THR A 97 20.87 2.80 11.44
C THR A 97 19.90 3.96 11.48
N PHE A 98 19.59 4.44 12.66
CA PHE A 98 18.83 5.67 12.87
C PHE A 98 19.76 6.77 13.40
N HIS A 99 19.56 7.96 12.90
CA HIS A 99 20.37 9.12 13.24
C HIS A 99 19.57 10.06 14.15
N ARG A 100 20.26 10.64 15.13
CA ARG A 100 19.64 11.64 15.99
C ARG A 100 19.53 12.96 15.26
N VAL A 101 18.39 13.64 15.40
CA VAL A 101 18.22 14.99 14.85
C VAL A 101 19.07 15.95 15.68
N PRO A 102 20.02 16.67 15.06
CA PRO A 102 20.78 17.72 15.76
C PRO A 102 19.82 18.81 16.23
N GLU A 103 20.06 19.35 17.42
CA GLU A 103 19.30 20.47 18.00
C GLU A 103 17.85 20.19 18.45
N SER A 104 17.32 18.97 18.30
CA SER A 104 16.03 18.64 18.87
C SER A 104 16.12 18.47 20.38
N LYS A 105 15.27 19.20 21.15
CA LYS A 105 15.13 19.04 22.60
C LYS A 105 14.45 17.72 22.97
N SER A 106 13.74 17.10 22.03
CA SER A 106 13.11 15.78 22.14
C SER A 106 14.03 14.69 21.59
N SER A 107 13.83 13.44 22.04
CA SER A 107 14.58 12.29 21.52
C SER A 107 14.08 11.90 20.13
N GLU A 108 14.22 12.81 19.17
CA GLU A 108 13.84 12.57 17.79
C GLU A 108 14.97 11.94 17.00
N TYR A 109 14.60 10.93 16.23
CA TYR A 109 15.50 10.21 15.34
C TYR A 109 14.91 10.18 13.95
N TYR A 110 15.76 10.06 12.94
CA TYR A 110 15.31 9.89 11.57
C TYR A 110 15.93 8.65 10.93
N ILE A 111 15.17 8.07 10.02
CA ILE A 111 15.57 6.93 9.21
C ILE A 111 15.49 7.32 7.75
N LEU A 112 16.52 6.98 6.98
CA LEU A 112 16.53 7.14 5.53
C LEU A 112 15.79 5.97 4.89
N THR A 113 14.70 6.25 4.19
CA THR A 113 13.83 5.24 3.59
C THR A 113 14.37 4.57 2.33
N PRO A 114 15.24 5.18 1.50
CA PRO A 114 15.78 4.51 0.31
C PRO A 114 16.47 3.18 0.60
N GLY A 115 17.15 3.05 1.73
CA GLY A 115 17.77 1.82 2.18
C GLY A 115 16.81 0.67 2.47
N LEU A 116 15.51 0.96 2.62
CA LEU A 116 14.47 -0.01 2.95
C LEU A 116 13.79 -0.61 1.71
N ALA A 117 14.04 -0.09 0.52
CA ALA A 117 13.36 -0.49 -0.71
C ALA A 117 13.45 -2.01 -0.96
N LYS A 118 14.64 -2.57 -0.85
CA LYS A 118 14.86 -4.02 -1.02
C LYS A 118 14.12 -4.85 0.05
N SER A 119 14.12 -4.39 1.29
CA SER A 119 13.42 -5.06 2.38
C SER A 119 11.90 -5.08 2.14
N PHE A 120 11.34 -3.99 1.65
CA PHE A 120 9.91 -3.89 1.34
C PHE A 120 9.53 -4.73 0.12
N SER A 121 10.34 -4.78 -0.93
CA SER A 121 10.11 -5.66 -2.08
C SER A 121 10.01 -7.13 -1.65
N VAL A 122 10.91 -7.58 -0.77
CA VAL A 122 10.90 -8.95 -0.23
C VAL A 122 9.67 -9.21 0.64
N GLN A 123 9.28 -8.26 1.50
CA GLN A 123 8.12 -8.41 2.37
C GLN A 123 6.81 -8.50 1.60
N LEU A 124 6.65 -7.69 0.56
CA LEU A 124 5.42 -7.62 -0.23
C LEU A 124 5.20 -8.86 -1.10
N ARG A 125 6.24 -9.62 -1.44
CA ARG A 125 6.20 -10.85 -2.24
C ARG A 125 5.30 -10.75 -3.48
N SER A 126 5.25 -9.58 -4.08
CA SER A 126 4.30 -9.25 -5.14
C SER A 126 4.85 -9.46 -6.55
N GLY A 127 6.14 -9.79 -6.67
CA GLY A 127 6.83 -9.79 -7.96
C GLY A 127 6.99 -8.39 -8.55
N CYS A 128 6.87 -7.35 -7.72
CA CYS A 128 7.10 -5.95 -8.09
C CYS A 128 8.34 -5.42 -7.37
N ASP A 129 9.08 -4.57 -8.04
CA ASP A 129 10.23 -3.88 -7.49
C ASP A 129 9.82 -2.53 -6.92
N VAL A 130 10.34 -2.18 -5.75
CA VAL A 130 10.18 -0.85 -5.16
C VAL A 130 11.22 0.06 -5.76
N ILE A 131 10.79 1.07 -6.53
CA ILE A 131 11.65 2.04 -7.20
C ILE A 131 12.00 3.19 -6.26
N ALA A 132 11.00 3.69 -5.52
CA ALA A 132 11.15 4.81 -4.61
C ALA A 132 10.20 4.68 -3.42
N ILE A 133 10.59 5.32 -2.31
CA ILE A 133 9.80 5.39 -1.08
C ILE A 133 9.65 6.85 -0.71
N LYS A 134 8.43 7.30 -0.42
CA LYS A 134 8.15 8.66 0.05
C LYS A 134 7.44 8.62 1.40
N PRO A 135 7.82 9.48 2.35
CA PRO A 135 8.93 10.44 2.30
C PRO A 135 10.30 9.76 2.35
N ASP A 136 11.33 10.45 1.89
CA ASP A 136 12.73 9.96 1.90
C ASP A 136 13.29 9.82 3.32
N THR A 137 12.67 10.50 4.27
CA THR A 137 13.06 10.50 5.68
C THR A 137 11.83 10.27 6.56
N LEU A 138 11.91 9.30 7.45
CA LEU A 138 10.92 9.05 8.48
C LEU A 138 11.44 9.53 9.82
N PHE A 139 10.70 10.44 10.46
CA PHE A 139 11.00 10.88 11.81
C PHE A 139 10.30 9.97 12.82
N ILE A 140 11.03 9.60 13.86
CA ILE A 140 10.55 8.75 14.96
C ILE A 140 10.89 9.47 16.26
N SER A 141 9.89 9.77 17.06
CA SER A 141 10.10 10.22 18.43
C SER A 141 10.01 9.02 19.39
N PHE A 142 11.03 8.89 20.21
CA PHE A 142 11.02 7.92 21.28
C PHE A 142 10.65 8.62 22.59
N GLU A 143 9.57 8.21 23.19
CA GLU A 143 9.26 8.58 24.55
C GLU A 143 10.05 7.69 25.52
N LYS A 144 10.56 8.32 26.58
CA LYS A 144 11.16 7.58 27.69
C LYS A 144 10.03 6.86 28.41
N ASN A 145 10.12 5.56 28.49
CA ASN A 145 9.15 4.77 29.24
C ASN A 145 9.32 5.11 30.74
N GLU A 146 8.72 6.20 31.18
CA GLU A 146 8.52 6.41 32.62
C GLU A 146 7.46 5.39 33.02
N LEU A 147 7.93 4.31 33.64
CA LEU A 147 7.10 3.32 34.30
C LEU A 147 5.98 4.06 35.03
N LYS A 148 4.75 3.92 34.54
CA LYS A 148 3.57 4.26 35.34
C LYS A 148 3.68 3.39 36.58
N THR A 149 4.21 3.92 37.65
CA THR A 149 4.08 3.34 38.99
C THR A 149 2.59 3.12 39.23
N PRO A 150 2.17 1.89 39.55
CA PRO A 150 0.78 1.66 39.92
C PRO A 150 0.52 2.50 41.17
N VAL A 151 -0.45 3.40 41.09
CA VAL A 151 -0.96 4.14 42.24
C VAL A 151 -1.50 3.09 43.22
N PRO A 152 -0.95 2.97 44.45
CA PRO A 152 -1.52 2.07 45.44
C PRO A 152 -2.90 2.59 45.82
N GLY A 153 -3.92 1.84 45.45
CA GLY A 153 -5.29 2.11 45.86
C GLY A 153 -5.40 2.15 47.38
N LYS A 154 -6.09 3.18 47.84
CA LYS A 154 -6.65 3.24 49.18
C LYS A 154 -7.97 2.48 49.24
#